data_03ad55b64470aeea37628e726206bcf5
#
_entry.id   03ad55b64470aeea37628e726206bcf5
#
_cell.length_a   1.000
_cell.length_b   1.000
_cell.length_c   1.000
_cell.angle_alpha   90.00
_cell.angle_beta   90.00
_cell.angle_gamma   90.00
#
_symmetry.space_group_name_H-M   'P 1'
#
loop_
_entity.id
_entity.type
_entity.pdbx_description
1 polymer ?
#
loop_
_entity_poly.entity_id
_entity_poly.type
_entity_poly.pdbx_seq_one_letter_code
_entity_poly.pdbx_strand_id
1 'polypeptide(L)'
;EYWTLLDESLTMDLAAAGGKLTPTLTERFLNLAAYAKARRPDGILFTCSAFGAIIDQIAAQYDVPVMKPNEAILDAAMARGGRVGLLATHPQTLPDMTADMKNLAAARNIDMTVVPLLVEGAWADLGAGRREAHDRAVVAAVPRLNDCGCIVLAQFSMAPLAAEIGADTGLPVLTSPHAAVAEMKRRVLGV
;
A
#
# COMPACT_ATOMS: atom_id res chain seq x y z
N GLU A 1 7.89 -20.43 1.42
CA GLU A 1 8.32 -20.02 2.78
C GLU A 1 8.55 -18.52 2.78
N TYR A 2 8.27 -17.80 3.90
CA TYR A 2 8.56 -16.38 4.05
C TYR A 2 9.18 -16.09 5.41
N TRP A 3 9.99 -15.04 5.44
CA TRP A 3 10.55 -14.47 6.66
C TRP A 3 10.22 -12.98 6.73
N THR A 4 10.11 -12.49 7.95
CA THR A 4 9.84 -11.08 8.21
C THR A 4 11.05 -10.45 8.90
N LEU A 5 11.48 -9.31 8.38
CA LEU A 5 12.38 -8.38 9.05
C LEU A 5 11.59 -7.14 9.45
N LEU A 6 11.74 -6.71 10.69
CA LEU A 6 11.01 -5.56 11.23
C LEU A 6 11.98 -4.61 11.91
N ASP A 7 11.92 -3.34 11.50
CA ASP A 7 12.56 -2.23 12.19
C ASP A 7 11.57 -1.05 12.24
N GLU A 8 10.75 -1.01 13.28
CA GLU A 8 9.74 0.04 13.48
C GLU A 8 10.38 1.41 13.72
N SER A 9 11.63 1.47 14.19
CA SER A 9 12.31 2.73 14.47
C SER A 9 12.56 3.56 13.21
N LEU A 10 12.62 2.94 12.02
CA LEU A 10 12.79 3.65 10.76
C LEU A 10 11.65 4.64 10.48
N THR A 11 10.41 4.25 10.78
CA THR A 11 9.26 5.14 10.58
C THR A 11 9.19 6.24 11.63
N MET A 12 9.63 5.96 12.86
CA MET A 12 9.73 6.95 13.93
C MET A 12 10.80 8.01 13.60
N ASP A 13 11.96 7.57 13.15
CA ASP A 13 13.06 8.47 12.78
C ASP A 13 12.72 9.28 11.53
N LEU A 14 12.00 8.70 10.56
CA LEU A 14 11.49 9.42 9.39
C LEU A 14 10.51 10.52 9.82
N ALA A 15 9.59 10.23 10.73
CA ALA A 15 8.65 11.21 11.28
C ALA A 15 9.40 12.34 12.04
N ALA A 16 10.39 11.99 12.87
CA ALA A 16 11.22 12.95 13.58
C ALA A 16 12.04 13.85 12.63
N ALA A 17 12.41 13.32 11.45
CA ALA A 17 13.06 14.08 10.39
C ALA A 17 12.09 14.89 9.50
N GLY A 18 10.81 15.02 9.90
CA GLY A 18 9.78 15.72 9.13
C GLY A 18 9.47 15.08 7.77
N GLY A 19 9.55 13.76 7.70
CA GLY A 19 9.30 12.99 6.48
C GLY A 19 10.47 12.98 5.48
N LYS A 20 11.65 13.51 5.85
CA LYS A 20 12.82 13.58 4.97
C LYS A 20 13.72 12.37 5.15
N LEU A 21 14.08 11.76 4.04
CA LEU A 21 15.07 10.69 4.01
C LEU A 21 16.48 11.27 4.26
N THR A 22 16.96 11.13 5.49
CA THR A 22 18.34 11.54 5.83
C THR A 22 19.36 10.49 5.35
N PRO A 23 20.64 10.86 5.19
CA PRO A 23 21.69 9.89 4.83
C PRO A 23 21.74 8.70 5.79
N THR A 24 21.62 8.94 7.10
CA THR A 24 21.61 7.88 8.14
C THR A 24 20.40 6.94 7.98
N LEU A 25 19.21 7.47 7.73
CA LEU A 25 18.02 6.65 7.48
C LEU A 25 18.17 5.81 6.20
N THR A 26 18.70 6.43 5.16
CA THR A 26 18.97 5.75 3.89
C THR A 26 19.94 4.58 4.09
N GLU A 27 21.05 4.82 4.79
CA GLU A 27 22.06 3.79 5.09
C GLU A 27 21.46 2.65 5.92
N ARG A 28 20.70 2.94 6.95
CA ARG A 28 20.04 1.90 7.78
C ARG A 28 19.08 1.05 6.94
N PHE A 29 18.28 1.69 6.08
CA PHE A 29 17.36 0.98 5.21
C PHE A 29 18.08 0.08 4.21
N LEU A 30 19.18 0.56 3.60
CA LEU A 30 20.02 -0.22 2.71
C LEU A 30 20.67 -1.42 3.44
N ASN A 31 21.12 -1.22 4.69
CA ASN A 31 21.67 -2.30 5.51
C ASN A 31 20.64 -3.38 5.83
N LEU A 32 19.38 -3.00 6.10
CA LEU A 32 18.28 -3.95 6.30
C LEU A 32 18.00 -4.76 5.01
N ALA A 33 17.99 -4.09 3.87
CA ALA A 33 17.84 -4.75 2.56
C ALA A 33 19.01 -5.70 2.27
N ALA A 34 20.25 -5.30 2.56
CA ALA A 34 21.43 -6.14 2.40
C ALA A 34 21.38 -7.36 3.30
N TYR A 35 20.91 -7.22 4.54
CA TYR A 35 20.68 -8.35 5.44
C TYR A 35 19.65 -9.33 4.88
N ALA A 36 18.53 -8.83 4.34
CA ALA A 36 17.56 -9.68 3.66
C ALA A 36 18.17 -10.42 2.48
N LYS A 37 18.93 -9.71 1.61
CA LYS A 37 19.57 -10.28 0.41
C LYS A 37 20.58 -11.37 0.74
N ALA A 38 21.31 -11.24 1.87
CA ALA A 38 22.28 -12.24 2.31
C ALA A 38 21.68 -13.63 2.55
N ARG A 39 20.37 -13.73 2.76
CA ARG A 39 19.61 -15.00 2.89
C ARG A 39 19.23 -15.61 1.54
N ARG A 40 19.61 -14.98 0.41
CA ARG A 40 19.29 -15.43 -0.95
C ARG A 40 17.79 -15.67 -1.15
N PRO A 41 16.93 -14.66 -0.87
CA PRO A 41 15.50 -14.80 -1.08
C PRO A 41 15.17 -14.86 -2.58
N ASP A 42 14.06 -15.49 -2.93
CA ASP A 42 13.51 -15.47 -4.29
C ASP A 42 12.87 -14.12 -4.64
N GLY A 43 12.54 -13.30 -3.65
CA GLY A 43 12.01 -11.94 -3.82
C GLY A 43 11.92 -11.19 -2.48
N ILE A 44 11.85 -9.86 -2.53
CA ILE A 44 11.75 -8.99 -1.37
C ILE A 44 10.55 -8.05 -1.52
N LEU A 45 9.61 -8.12 -0.58
CA LEU A 45 8.48 -7.21 -0.51
C LEU A 45 8.66 -6.24 0.67
N PHE A 46 8.75 -4.95 0.38
CA PHE A 46 8.68 -3.90 1.39
C PHE A 46 7.23 -3.56 1.70
N THR A 47 6.91 -3.33 2.97
CA THR A 47 5.53 -3.08 3.43
C THR A 47 5.25 -1.63 3.81
N CYS A 48 6.23 -0.74 3.64
CA CYS A 48 6.08 0.70 3.88
C CYS A 48 6.44 1.51 2.63
N SER A 49 5.49 2.30 2.13
CA SER A 49 5.67 3.13 0.92
C SER A 49 6.50 4.38 1.16
N ALA A 50 6.69 4.80 2.43
CA ALA A 50 7.42 6.02 2.77
C ALA A 50 8.90 6.03 2.33
N PHE A 51 9.46 4.85 2.03
CA PHE A 51 10.84 4.66 1.55
C PHE A 51 10.93 4.36 0.05
N GLY A 52 9.92 4.74 -0.72
CA GLY A 52 9.77 4.36 -2.13
C GLY A 52 11.01 4.60 -2.99
N ALA A 53 11.66 5.77 -2.87
CA ALA A 53 12.86 6.11 -3.63
C ALA A 53 14.06 5.17 -3.32
N ILE A 54 14.21 4.76 -2.05
CA ILE A 54 15.28 3.82 -1.65
C ILE A 54 14.94 2.41 -2.16
N ILE A 55 13.67 2.02 -2.13
CA ILE A 55 13.22 0.72 -2.67
C ILE A 55 13.49 0.63 -4.17
N ASP A 56 13.26 1.71 -4.93
CA ASP A 56 13.59 1.76 -6.37
C ASP A 56 15.10 1.60 -6.62
N GLN A 57 15.93 2.23 -5.79
CA GLN A 57 17.38 2.06 -5.84
C GLN A 57 17.80 0.61 -5.56
N ILE A 58 17.19 -0.05 -4.58
CA ILE A 58 17.44 -1.47 -4.26
C ILE A 58 16.99 -2.35 -5.41
N ALA A 59 15.81 -2.12 -5.96
CA ALA A 59 15.25 -2.89 -7.08
C ALA A 59 16.16 -2.83 -8.33
N ALA A 60 16.80 -1.68 -8.59
CA ALA A 60 17.72 -1.52 -9.70
C ALA A 60 19.05 -2.28 -9.52
N GLN A 61 19.42 -2.64 -8.29
CA GLN A 61 20.70 -3.28 -7.96
C GLN A 61 20.61 -4.79 -7.71
N TYR A 62 19.41 -5.29 -7.41
CA TYR A 62 19.23 -6.69 -7.02
C TYR A 62 18.73 -7.53 -8.20
N ASP A 63 19.21 -8.76 -8.26
CA ASP A 63 18.90 -9.77 -9.28
C ASP A 63 17.63 -10.58 -8.96
N VAL A 64 16.88 -10.19 -7.95
CA VAL A 64 15.60 -10.79 -7.54
C VAL A 64 14.50 -9.74 -7.58
N PRO A 65 13.23 -10.13 -7.74
CA PRO A 65 12.11 -9.21 -7.63
C PRO A 65 12.13 -8.44 -6.31
N VAL A 66 12.14 -7.11 -6.39
CA VAL A 66 11.98 -6.21 -5.24
C VAL A 66 10.74 -5.37 -5.49
N MET A 67 9.82 -5.33 -4.54
CA MET A 67 8.52 -4.67 -4.72
C MET A 67 8.21 -3.67 -3.61
N LYS A 68 7.60 -2.56 -4.02
CA LYS A 68 6.91 -1.61 -3.14
C LYS A 68 5.54 -2.15 -2.74
N PRO A 69 4.98 -1.74 -1.58
CA PRO A 69 3.70 -2.28 -1.10
C PRO A 69 2.51 -1.93 -1.99
N ASN A 70 2.54 -0.76 -2.64
CA ASN A 70 1.39 -0.23 -3.38
C ASN A 70 1.46 -0.46 -4.90
N GLU A 71 2.56 -0.99 -5.43
CA GLU A 71 2.77 -1.16 -6.87
C GLU A 71 1.69 -2.05 -7.49
N ALA A 72 1.50 -3.23 -6.91
CA ALA A 72 0.55 -4.21 -7.43
C ALA A 72 -0.93 -3.80 -7.26
N ILE A 73 -1.28 -3.05 -6.21
CA ILE A 73 -2.67 -2.59 -6.06
C ILE A 73 -3.01 -1.48 -7.06
N LEU A 74 -2.04 -0.64 -7.43
CA LEU A 74 -2.22 0.34 -8.49
C LEU A 74 -2.46 -0.36 -9.83
N ASP A 75 -1.69 -1.38 -10.15
CA ASP A 75 -1.89 -2.19 -11.36
C ASP A 75 -3.24 -2.90 -11.37
N ALA A 76 -3.65 -3.46 -10.24
CA ALA A 76 -4.96 -4.10 -10.09
C ALA A 76 -6.12 -3.09 -10.26
N ALA A 77 -5.97 -1.87 -9.76
CA ALA A 77 -6.94 -0.80 -9.97
C ALA A 77 -6.99 -0.35 -11.44
N MET A 78 -5.82 -0.22 -12.10
CA MET A 78 -5.74 0.09 -13.53
C MET A 78 -6.46 -0.95 -14.40
N ALA A 79 -6.32 -2.24 -14.05
CA ALA A 79 -7.00 -3.33 -14.77
C ALA A 79 -8.53 -3.27 -14.66
N ARG A 80 -9.08 -2.57 -13.65
CA ARG A 80 -10.52 -2.34 -13.52
C ARG A 80 -10.99 -1.15 -14.33
N GLY A 81 -10.19 -0.07 -14.35
CA GLY A 81 -10.60 1.18 -15.00
C GLY A 81 -11.86 1.81 -14.40
N GLY A 82 -12.42 2.77 -15.10
CA GLY A 82 -13.68 3.40 -14.72
C GLY A 82 -13.61 4.18 -13.39
N ARG A 83 -14.68 4.10 -12.59
CA ARG A 83 -14.80 4.85 -11.34
C ARG A 83 -14.29 4.01 -10.17
N VAL A 84 -13.18 4.42 -9.56
CA VAL A 84 -12.47 3.68 -8.49
C VAL A 84 -12.53 4.46 -7.19
N GLY A 85 -13.14 3.86 -6.16
CA GLY A 85 -13.14 4.40 -4.81
C GLY A 85 -11.79 4.15 -4.13
N LEU A 86 -11.13 5.21 -3.64
CA LEU A 86 -9.88 5.12 -2.89
C LEU A 86 -10.14 5.52 -1.44
N LEU A 87 -10.18 4.56 -0.54
CA LEU A 87 -10.43 4.78 0.87
C LEU A 87 -9.12 4.73 1.67
N ALA A 88 -8.88 5.75 2.48
CA ALA A 88 -7.74 5.85 3.38
C ALA A 88 -8.15 6.38 4.75
N THR A 89 -7.38 6.02 5.79
CA THR A 89 -7.52 6.56 7.14
C THR A 89 -6.38 7.53 7.50
N HIS A 90 -5.21 7.39 6.86
CA HIS A 90 -4.08 8.30 7.06
C HIS A 90 -4.14 9.47 6.08
N PRO A 91 -4.12 10.74 6.56
CA PRO A 91 -4.32 11.92 5.72
C PRO A 91 -3.34 12.05 4.55
N GLN A 92 -2.06 11.72 4.75
CA GLN A 92 -1.04 11.84 3.71
C GLN A 92 -1.13 10.73 2.65
N THR A 93 -1.61 9.54 3.01
CA THR A 93 -1.73 8.43 2.04
C THR A 93 -2.71 8.75 0.92
N LEU A 94 -3.78 9.48 1.24
CA LEU A 94 -4.86 9.73 0.27
C LEU A 94 -4.43 10.62 -0.90
N PRO A 95 -3.82 11.81 -0.70
CA PRO A 95 -3.37 12.64 -1.81
C PRO A 95 -2.26 11.94 -2.63
N ASP A 96 -1.31 11.27 -1.97
CA ASP A 96 -0.20 10.60 -2.64
C ASP A 96 -0.70 9.49 -3.57
N MET A 97 -1.51 8.57 -3.06
CA MET A 97 -2.06 7.49 -3.89
C MET A 97 -3.03 7.99 -4.95
N THR A 98 -3.78 9.06 -4.68
CA THR A 98 -4.65 9.68 -5.69
C THR A 98 -3.83 10.23 -6.86
N ALA A 99 -2.70 10.88 -6.57
CA ALA A 99 -1.80 11.40 -7.58
C ALA A 99 -1.16 10.26 -8.38
N ASP A 100 -0.66 9.23 -7.70
CA ASP A 100 -0.06 8.06 -8.34
C ASP A 100 -1.05 7.36 -9.29
N MET A 101 -2.30 7.13 -8.84
CA MET A 101 -3.34 6.52 -9.66
C MET A 101 -3.65 7.35 -10.90
N LYS A 102 -3.82 8.68 -10.75
CA LYS A 102 -4.10 9.56 -11.88
C LYS A 102 -2.95 9.63 -12.87
N ASN A 103 -1.72 9.73 -12.38
CA ASN A 103 -0.53 9.76 -13.23
C ASN A 103 -0.36 8.44 -14.01
N LEU A 104 -0.57 7.31 -13.34
CA LEU A 104 -0.47 5.99 -13.97
C LEU A 104 -1.56 5.77 -15.00
N ALA A 105 -2.80 6.16 -14.70
CA ALA A 105 -3.92 6.10 -15.65
C ALA A 105 -3.64 6.94 -16.91
N ALA A 106 -3.17 8.17 -16.72
CA ALA A 106 -2.79 9.05 -17.84
C ALA A 106 -1.65 8.45 -18.69
N ALA A 107 -0.59 7.94 -18.04
CA ALA A 107 0.56 7.33 -18.72
C ALA A 107 0.17 6.09 -19.55
N ARG A 108 -0.86 5.37 -19.12
CA ARG A 108 -1.35 4.14 -19.80
C ARG A 108 -2.58 4.36 -20.68
N ASN A 109 -3.04 5.60 -20.81
CA ASN A 109 -4.30 5.97 -21.53
C ASN A 109 -5.52 5.18 -21.03
N ILE A 110 -5.63 5.00 -19.72
CA ILE A 110 -6.75 4.32 -19.07
C ILE A 110 -7.77 5.36 -18.62
N ASP A 111 -9.03 5.20 -19.06
CA ASP A 111 -10.13 6.01 -18.55
C ASP A 111 -10.43 5.61 -17.11
N MET A 112 -10.06 6.50 -16.18
CA MET A 112 -10.22 6.27 -14.74
C MET A 112 -10.58 7.55 -14.01
N THR A 113 -11.59 7.45 -13.16
CA THR A 113 -11.96 8.48 -12.20
C THR A 113 -11.69 7.98 -10.79
N VAL A 114 -10.74 8.59 -10.08
CA VAL A 114 -10.47 8.27 -8.68
C VAL A 114 -11.40 9.08 -7.78
N VAL A 115 -12.12 8.39 -6.89
CA VAL A 115 -13.00 8.97 -5.86
C VAL A 115 -12.32 8.81 -4.50
N PRO A 116 -11.58 9.84 -4.03
CA PRO A 116 -10.87 9.76 -2.78
C PRO A 116 -11.82 9.92 -1.59
N LEU A 117 -11.66 9.08 -0.56
CA LEU A 117 -12.42 9.13 0.68
C LEU A 117 -11.49 8.97 1.89
N LEU A 118 -11.34 10.04 2.67
CA LEU A 118 -10.67 10.00 3.97
C LEU A 118 -11.67 9.64 5.05
N VAL A 119 -11.33 8.65 5.87
CA VAL A 119 -12.06 8.33 7.10
C VAL A 119 -11.39 9.06 8.27
N GLU A 120 -11.86 10.26 8.54
CA GLU A 120 -11.29 11.13 9.57
C GLU A 120 -11.37 10.47 10.96
N GLY A 121 -10.32 10.67 11.77
CA GLY A 121 -10.21 10.13 13.12
C GLY A 121 -9.81 8.66 13.21
N ALA A 122 -10.11 7.84 12.21
CA ALA A 122 -9.83 6.40 12.25
C ALA A 122 -8.34 6.07 12.41
N TRP A 123 -7.44 6.87 11.80
CA TRP A 123 -6.01 6.70 11.99
C TRP A 123 -5.58 6.93 13.45
N ALA A 124 -6.13 7.97 14.10
CA ALA A 124 -5.86 8.24 15.50
C ALA A 124 -6.41 7.14 16.42
N ASP A 125 -7.58 6.56 16.09
CA ASP A 125 -8.12 5.43 16.82
C ASP A 125 -7.21 4.22 16.74
N LEU A 126 -6.70 3.90 15.55
CA LEU A 126 -5.76 2.80 15.37
C LEU A 126 -4.47 3.02 16.16
N GLY A 127 -3.88 4.21 16.09
CA GLY A 127 -2.67 4.57 16.85
C GLY A 127 -2.86 4.52 18.36
N ALA A 128 -4.08 4.73 18.84
CA ALA A 128 -4.46 4.61 20.26
C ALA A 128 -4.88 3.18 20.66
N GLY A 129 -4.70 2.19 19.79
CA GLY A 129 -5.07 0.80 20.05
C GLY A 129 -6.59 0.52 19.98
N ARG A 130 -7.40 1.50 19.56
CA ARG A 130 -8.87 1.35 19.42
C ARG A 130 -9.25 0.75 18.07
N ARG A 131 -8.76 -0.46 17.80
CA ARG A 131 -8.94 -1.16 16.53
C ARG A 131 -10.38 -1.24 16.08
N GLU A 132 -11.30 -1.63 16.99
CA GLU A 132 -12.72 -1.75 16.67
C GLU A 132 -13.36 -0.41 16.27
N ALA A 133 -12.93 0.72 16.86
CA ALA A 133 -13.42 2.04 16.48
C ALA A 133 -12.97 2.41 15.06
N HIS A 134 -11.68 2.16 14.75
CA HIS A 134 -11.14 2.31 13.41
C HIS A 134 -11.95 1.49 12.39
N ASP A 135 -12.13 0.20 12.65
CA ASP A 135 -12.77 -0.73 11.72
C ASP A 135 -14.25 -0.34 11.48
N ARG A 136 -15.01 -0.01 12.55
CA ARG A 136 -16.39 0.50 12.41
C ARG A 136 -16.46 1.80 11.60
N ALA A 137 -15.54 2.73 11.81
CA ALA A 137 -15.52 3.98 11.07
C ALA A 137 -15.24 3.75 9.57
N VAL A 138 -14.32 2.83 9.24
CA VAL A 138 -14.02 2.44 7.87
C VAL A 138 -15.25 1.85 7.19
N VAL A 139 -15.88 0.84 7.79
CA VAL A 139 -17.08 0.20 7.23
C VAL A 139 -18.23 1.21 7.06
N ALA A 140 -18.47 2.06 8.07
CA ALA A 140 -19.52 3.09 8.01
C ALA A 140 -19.33 4.14 6.90
N ALA A 141 -18.09 4.35 6.44
CA ALA A 141 -17.79 5.30 5.36
C ALA A 141 -18.02 4.72 3.95
N VAL A 142 -18.01 3.39 3.80
CA VAL A 142 -18.07 2.68 2.51
C VAL A 142 -19.28 3.03 1.64
N PRO A 143 -20.51 3.25 2.16
CA PRO A 143 -21.66 3.62 1.35
C PRO A 143 -21.47 4.85 0.48
N ARG A 144 -20.51 5.73 0.82
CA ARG A 144 -20.16 6.91 0.03
C ARG A 144 -19.43 6.56 -1.29
N LEU A 145 -19.05 5.30 -1.48
CA LEU A 145 -18.35 4.77 -2.66
C LEU A 145 -19.20 3.78 -3.47
N ASN A 146 -20.49 3.65 -3.18
CA ASN A 146 -21.39 2.67 -3.83
C ASN A 146 -21.57 2.91 -5.34
N ASP A 147 -21.25 4.09 -5.85
CA ASP A 147 -21.26 4.43 -7.28
C ASP A 147 -19.94 4.11 -8.00
N CYS A 148 -18.99 3.50 -7.31
CA CYS A 148 -17.71 3.05 -7.86
C CYS A 148 -17.81 1.63 -8.43
N GLY A 149 -16.94 1.31 -9.38
CA GLY A 149 -16.82 -0.05 -9.93
C GLY A 149 -15.97 -0.99 -9.08
N CYS A 150 -15.13 -0.42 -8.18
CA CYS A 150 -14.38 -1.14 -7.15
C CYS A 150 -13.90 -0.20 -6.06
N ILE A 151 -13.48 -0.78 -4.93
CA ILE A 151 -12.94 -0.05 -3.78
C ILE A 151 -11.49 -0.47 -3.55
N VAL A 152 -10.60 0.51 -3.42
CA VAL A 152 -9.19 0.33 -3.05
C VAL A 152 -9.02 0.72 -1.59
N LEU A 153 -8.60 -0.21 -0.74
CA LEU A 153 -8.21 0.05 0.65
C LEU A 153 -6.71 0.38 0.68
N ALA A 154 -6.40 1.66 0.89
CA ALA A 154 -5.07 2.22 0.68
C ALA A 154 -4.02 1.75 1.69
N GLN A 155 -4.42 1.15 2.81
CA GLN A 155 -3.49 0.78 3.88
C GLN A 155 -3.67 -0.68 4.30
N PHE A 156 -2.55 -1.31 4.71
CA PHE A 156 -2.52 -2.70 5.17
C PHE A 156 -3.45 -2.95 6.37
N SER A 157 -3.60 -1.96 7.26
CA SER A 157 -4.47 -2.06 8.44
C SER A 157 -5.93 -2.34 8.10
N MET A 158 -6.40 -1.92 6.94
CA MET A 158 -7.77 -2.10 6.48
C MET A 158 -8.02 -3.43 5.74
N ALA A 159 -6.97 -4.13 5.34
CA ALA A 159 -7.10 -5.35 4.56
C ALA A 159 -8.03 -6.43 5.17
N PRO A 160 -8.07 -6.63 6.51
CA PRO A 160 -9.01 -7.56 7.12
C PRO A 160 -10.49 -7.26 6.86
N LEU A 161 -10.83 -6.00 6.56
CA LEU A 161 -12.20 -5.57 6.30
C LEU A 161 -12.69 -5.86 4.87
N ALA A 162 -11.78 -6.29 3.99
CA ALA A 162 -12.10 -6.44 2.57
C ALA A 162 -13.26 -7.42 2.29
N ALA A 163 -13.33 -8.53 3.04
CA ALA A 163 -14.38 -9.53 2.86
C ALA A 163 -15.74 -9.01 3.30
N GLU A 164 -15.80 -8.32 4.44
CA GLU A 164 -17.02 -7.69 4.96
C GLU A 164 -17.52 -6.61 4.01
N ILE A 165 -16.65 -5.66 3.63
CA ILE A 165 -16.98 -4.59 2.69
C ILE A 165 -17.46 -5.14 1.35
N GLY A 166 -16.79 -6.18 0.83
CA GLY A 166 -17.19 -6.82 -0.42
C GLY A 166 -18.56 -7.49 -0.34
N ALA A 167 -18.88 -8.14 0.78
CA ALA A 167 -20.18 -8.75 1.01
C ALA A 167 -21.30 -7.70 1.10
N ASP A 168 -21.04 -6.60 1.80
CA ASP A 168 -22.03 -5.55 2.03
C ASP A 168 -22.33 -4.71 0.80
N THR A 169 -21.33 -4.48 -0.05
CA THR A 169 -21.46 -3.62 -1.24
C THR A 169 -21.68 -4.37 -2.54
N GLY A 170 -21.31 -5.65 -2.59
CA GLY A 170 -21.21 -6.41 -3.85
C GLY A 170 -20.07 -5.94 -4.78
N LEU A 171 -19.22 -5.00 -4.34
CA LEU A 171 -18.13 -4.46 -5.13
C LEU A 171 -16.83 -5.24 -4.92
N PRO A 172 -15.99 -5.36 -5.95
CA PRO A 172 -14.62 -5.83 -5.76
C PRO A 172 -13.85 -4.90 -4.83
N VAL A 173 -13.22 -5.48 -3.80
CA VAL A 173 -12.38 -4.75 -2.84
C VAL A 173 -10.92 -5.15 -3.02
N LEU A 174 -10.09 -4.19 -3.39
CA LEU A 174 -8.66 -4.37 -3.60
C LEU A 174 -7.90 -3.97 -2.34
N THR A 175 -6.89 -4.77 -1.97
CA THR A 175 -6.02 -4.48 -0.82
C THR A 175 -4.56 -4.63 -1.19
N SER A 176 -3.71 -3.74 -0.67
CA SER A 176 -2.27 -3.78 -0.96
C SER A 176 -1.61 -5.10 -0.59
N PRO A 177 -1.85 -5.73 0.59
CA PRO A 177 -1.17 -6.98 0.91
C PRO A 177 -1.57 -8.14 -0.02
N HIS A 178 -2.85 -8.26 -0.38
CA HIS A 178 -3.29 -9.33 -1.29
C HIS A 178 -2.71 -9.15 -2.70
N ALA A 179 -2.77 -7.92 -3.24
CA ALA A 179 -2.22 -7.61 -4.55
C ALA A 179 -0.70 -7.81 -4.59
N ALA A 180 0.01 -7.32 -3.56
CA ALA A 180 1.47 -7.44 -3.49
C ALA A 180 1.94 -8.90 -3.40
N VAL A 181 1.27 -9.73 -2.58
CA VAL A 181 1.62 -11.16 -2.47
C VAL A 181 1.31 -11.91 -3.77
N ALA A 182 0.18 -11.62 -4.42
CA ALA A 182 -0.17 -12.23 -5.70
C ALA A 182 0.86 -11.87 -6.78
N GLU A 183 1.22 -10.61 -6.89
CA GLU A 183 2.22 -10.14 -7.87
C GLU A 183 3.63 -10.66 -7.56
N MET A 184 4.04 -10.71 -6.29
CA MET A 184 5.32 -11.31 -5.91
C MET A 184 5.38 -12.79 -6.31
N LYS A 185 4.31 -13.55 -6.06
CA LYS A 185 4.23 -14.95 -6.51
C LYS A 185 4.37 -15.08 -8.02
N ARG A 186 3.69 -14.21 -8.77
CA ARG A 186 3.77 -14.18 -10.23
C ARG A 186 5.22 -13.92 -10.69
N ARG A 187 5.90 -12.95 -10.12
CA ARG A 187 7.29 -12.60 -10.48
C ARG A 187 8.30 -13.70 -10.11
N VAL A 188 8.10 -14.36 -8.97
CA VAL A 188 9.01 -15.41 -8.47
C VAL A 188 8.77 -16.75 -9.16
N LEU A 189 7.51 -17.10 -9.41
CA LEU A 189 7.15 -18.43 -9.97
C LEU A 189 6.97 -18.42 -11.49
N GLY A 190 6.92 -17.25 -12.12
CA GLY A 190 6.71 -17.11 -13.57
C GLY A 190 5.30 -17.49 -14.04
N VAL A 191 4.28 -17.37 -13.17
CA VAL A 191 2.89 -17.78 -13.43
C VAL A 191 1.94 -16.61 -13.52
#